data_6f096713cd17a4fc12e6262787dd650b
#
_entry.id   6f096713cd17a4fc12e6262787dd650b
#
_cell.length_a   1.000
_cell.length_b   1.000
_cell.length_c   1.000
_cell.angle_alpha   90.00
_cell.angle_beta   90.00
_cell.angle_gamma   90.00
#
_symmetry.space_group_name_H-M   'P 1'
#
loop_
_entity.id
_entity.type
_entity.pdbx_description
1 polymer ?
#
loop_
_entity_poly.entity_id
_entity_poly.type
_entity_poly.pdbx_seq_one_letter_code
_entity_poly.pdbx_strand_id
1 'polypeptide(L)'
;MSEQRIGGTTGSAQIPNRTTHITGWGHEVPAATLTNADLEKIVETSDEWITTRTGIRERRIASKGETTASMGALAAARALAVAGIKADDVDLIVVATLTPDHLMPSTAVLIKGALGSTRAAAFDLSAACSGFAYAYAVAHGFLTAGLGQRALVIGAETLSRSVDWSDRSTCVLFGDGAGAIVLEALDIEAGQDAASRPGTLSFELSADPSGAYALWIPGGVGDGADPLIKMDGAKTYVYATRTMAAVATAAIERAGLTPAQVDLVIPHQANIRIIEHVSKAINYPMEKIFVNLDKYGNTSAASIPIALSEAVAAGRLKPGDVFCTVAFGGGYTSGAFVTRWGADPAHGARAASVDPASIRVVRPEGGAKADEPPAVLQAFLDRRHR
;
A
#
# COMPACT_ATOMS: atom_id res chain seq x y z
N MET A 1 51.69 -29.70 18.12
CA MET A 1 50.40 -28.92 18.06
C MET A 1 50.04 -28.80 16.60
N SER A 2 49.09 -29.62 16.13
CA SER A 2 48.66 -29.69 14.73
C SER A 2 47.57 -28.64 14.47
N GLU A 3 47.85 -27.73 13.54
CA GLU A 3 46.85 -26.80 13.01
C GLU A 3 45.79 -27.58 12.21
N GLN A 4 44.58 -27.67 12.76
CA GLN A 4 43.41 -28.07 12.00
C GLN A 4 42.99 -26.90 11.11
N ARG A 5 43.28 -27.00 9.81
CA ARG A 5 42.67 -26.13 8.80
C ARG A 5 41.15 -26.42 8.75
N ILE A 6 40.35 -25.45 9.15
CA ILE A 6 38.93 -25.46 8.91
C ILE A 6 38.75 -25.27 7.39
N GLY A 7 38.45 -26.36 6.69
CA GLY A 7 38.09 -26.33 5.27
C GLY A 7 36.76 -25.66 5.07
N GLY A 8 36.77 -24.36 4.79
CA GLY A 8 35.58 -23.65 4.29
C GLY A 8 35.29 -24.08 2.87
N THR A 9 34.22 -24.81 2.66
CA THR A 9 33.62 -24.98 1.33
C THR A 9 33.11 -23.64 0.86
N THR A 10 33.87 -22.90 0.06
CA THR A 10 33.43 -21.76 -0.69
C THR A 10 32.57 -22.20 -1.89
N GLY A 11 31.44 -22.80 -1.62
CA GLY A 11 30.37 -22.86 -2.62
C GLY A 11 29.75 -21.48 -2.69
N SER A 12 30.01 -20.71 -3.73
CA SER A 12 29.21 -19.53 -4.05
C SER A 12 27.79 -20.03 -4.25
N ALA A 13 26.91 -19.74 -3.30
CA ALA A 13 25.48 -19.96 -3.52
C ALA A 13 25.08 -19.18 -4.76
N GLN A 14 24.77 -19.88 -5.84
CA GLN A 14 24.28 -19.23 -7.05
C GLN A 14 22.93 -18.61 -6.71
N ILE A 15 22.82 -17.29 -6.91
CA ILE A 15 21.53 -16.59 -6.78
C ILE A 15 20.59 -17.22 -7.83
N PRO A 16 19.43 -17.76 -7.41
CA PRO A 16 18.50 -18.39 -8.35
C PRO A 16 18.06 -17.39 -9.43
N ASN A 17 17.91 -17.87 -10.66
CA ASN A 17 17.31 -17.08 -11.73
C ASN A 17 15.80 -17.05 -11.52
N ARG A 18 15.30 -16.02 -10.80
CA ARG A 18 13.92 -15.92 -10.32
C ARG A 18 13.32 -14.54 -10.61
N THR A 19 12.01 -14.53 -10.73
CA THR A 19 11.16 -13.36 -10.58
C THR A 19 10.12 -13.62 -9.51
N THR A 20 9.19 -12.69 -9.32
CA THR A 20 8.04 -12.87 -8.42
C THR A 20 6.75 -12.55 -9.14
N HIS A 21 5.66 -13.20 -8.75
CA HIS A 21 4.34 -12.91 -9.27
C HIS A 21 3.31 -12.82 -8.13
N ILE A 22 2.23 -12.07 -8.38
CA ILE A 22 1.14 -11.92 -7.42
C ILE A 22 0.21 -13.11 -7.55
N THR A 23 -0.01 -13.84 -6.43
CA THR A 23 -0.89 -15.02 -6.37
C THR A 23 -2.14 -14.78 -5.52
N GLY A 24 -2.13 -13.76 -4.65
CA GLY A 24 -3.26 -13.41 -3.82
C GLY A 24 -3.35 -11.92 -3.59
N TRP A 25 -4.55 -11.44 -3.31
CA TRP A 25 -4.86 -10.02 -3.03
C TRP A 25 -6.05 -9.91 -2.10
N GLY A 26 -6.10 -8.82 -1.37
CA GLY A 26 -7.21 -8.53 -0.47
C GLY A 26 -7.12 -7.12 0.06
N HIS A 27 -8.23 -6.58 0.51
CA HIS A 27 -8.27 -5.28 1.17
C HIS A 27 -9.28 -5.29 2.32
N GLU A 28 -9.12 -4.35 3.23
CA GLU A 28 -10.05 -4.03 4.31
C GLU A 28 -10.15 -2.53 4.44
N VAL A 29 -11.35 -2.03 4.56
CA VAL A 29 -11.62 -0.62 4.81
C VAL A 29 -12.65 -0.48 5.93
N PRO A 30 -12.57 0.55 6.78
CA PRO A 30 -13.54 0.79 7.83
C PRO A 30 -14.98 0.88 7.29
N ALA A 31 -15.94 0.42 8.08
CA ALA A 31 -17.35 0.52 7.72
C ALA A 31 -17.85 1.97 7.77
N ALA A 32 -17.31 2.79 8.68
CA ALA A 32 -17.72 4.19 8.84
C ALA A 32 -17.25 5.05 7.67
N THR A 33 -18.19 5.74 7.04
CA THR A 33 -17.97 6.61 5.87
C THR A 33 -18.21 8.05 6.26
N LEU A 34 -17.20 8.91 6.11
CA LEU A 34 -17.29 10.36 6.30
C LEU A 34 -17.45 11.02 4.92
N THR A 35 -18.62 11.59 4.67
CA THR A 35 -18.94 12.29 3.41
C THR A 35 -18.43 13.73 3.42
N ASN A 36 -18.41 14.38 2.23
CA ASN A 36 -18.10 15.82 2.15
C ASN A 36 -19.13 16.65 2.91
N ALA A 37 -20.43 16.29 2.87
CA ALA A 37 -21.49 16.95 3.65
C ALA A 37 -21.31 16.81 5.18
N ASP A 38 -20.65 15.76 5.65
CA ASP A 38 -20.28 15.64 7.07
C ASP A 38 -19.10 16.55 7.41
N LEU A 39 -18.14 16.71 6.49
CA LEU A 39 -17.01 17.64 6.67
C LEU A 39 -17.42 19.10 6.72
N GLU A 40 -18.47 19.50 6.01
CA GLU A 40 -19.05 20.86 6.09
C GLU A 40 -19.51 21.25 7.50
N LYS A 41 -19.75 20.24 8.37
CA LYS A 41 -20.12 20.46 9.78
C LYS A 41 -18.90 20.56 10.70
N ILE A 42 -17.72 20.23 10.21
CA ILE A 42 -16.45 20.17 10.98
C ILE A 42 -15.57 21.36 10.65
N VAL A 43 -15.47 21.70 9.35
CA VAL A 43 -14.57 22.75 8.85
C VAL A 43 -15.25 23.53 7.74
N GLU A 44 -14.85 24.80 7.53
CA GLU A 44 -15.39 25.65 6.46
C GLU A 44 -14.99 25.11 5.07
N THR A 45 -15.90 24.36 4.43
CA THR A 45 -15.71 23.73 3.12
C THR A 45 -17.07 23.47 2.44
N SER A 46 -17.06 22.89 1.22
CA SER A 46 -18.26 22.39 0.56
C SER A 46 -17.95 21.14 -0.28
N ASP A 47 -18.98 20.31 -0.55
CA ASP A 47 -18.85 19.15 -1.44
C ASP A 47 -18.32 19.57 -2.82
N GLU A 48 -18.84 20.66 -3.39
CA GLU A 48 -18.36 21.19 -4.67
C GLU A 48 -16.88 21.56 -4.61
N TRP A 49 -16.45 22.25 -3.54
CA TRP A 49 -15.05 22.65 -3.37
C TRP A 49 -14.11 21.43 -3.28
N ILE A 50 -14.48 20.41 -2.50
CA ILE A 50 -13.69 19.21 -2.32
C ILE A 50 -13.64 18.41 -3.63
N THR A 51 -14.79 18.10 -4.20
CA THR A 51 -14.92 17.25 -5.39
C THR A 51 -14.21 17.85 -6.59
N THR A 52 -14.37 19.16 -6.83
CA THR A 52 -13.73 19.84 -7.96
C THR A 52 -12.20 19.84 -7.85
N ARG A 53 -11.66 19.92 -6.63
CA ARG A 53 -10.20 20.01 -6.40
C ARG A 53 -9.51 18.65 -6.24
N THR A 54 -10.24 17.65 -5.76
CA THR A 54 -9.63 16.38 -5.35
C THR A 54 -10.25 15.17 -6.05
N GLY A 55 -11.50 15.23 -6.46
CA GLY A 55 -12.30 14.11 -6.92
C GLY A 55 -12.90 13.28 -5.78
N ILE A 56 -12.56 13.57 -4.52
CA ILE A 56 -13.00 12.79 -3.35
C ILE A 56 -14.42 13.16 -2.97
N ARG A 57 -15.30 12.16 -2.78
CA ARG A 57 -16.67 12.31 -2.33
C ARG A 57 -16.88 11.86 -0.91
N GLU A 58 -16.18 10.80 -0.53
CA GLU A 58 -16.20 10.22 0.82
C GLU A 58 -14.85 9.59 1.17
N ARG A 59 -14.66 9.31 2.44
CA ARG A 59 -13.51 8.57 2.95
C ARG A 59 -13.95 7.65 4.08
N ARG A 60 -13.15 6.61 4.31
CA ARG A 60 -13.36 5.65 5.38
C ARG A 60 -12.59 6.09 6.60
N ILE A 61 -13.22 5.96 7.78
CA ILE A 61 -12.65 6.38 9.06
C ILE A 61 -12.67 5.21 10.03
N ALA A 62 -11.51 4.85 10.53
CA ALA A 62 -11.35 3.78 11.50
C ALA A 62 -12.07 4.13 12.82
N SER A 63 -12.99 3.26 13.23
CA SER A 63 -13.71 3.32 14.48
C SER A 63 -12.81 2.91 15.64
N LYS A 64 -13.30 3.05 16.88
CA LYS A 64 -12.61 2.52 18.06
C LYS A 64 -12.37 1.02 17.88
N GLY A 65 -11.11 0.63 18.05
CA GLY A 65 -10.70 -0.76 17.92
C GLY A 65 -10.33 -1.20 16.50
N GLU A 66 -10.63 -0.45 15.47
CA GLU A 66 -10.03 -0.63 14.15
C GLU A 66 -8.67 0.07 14.12
N THR A 67 -7.59 -0.68 13.89
CA THR A 67 -6.22 -0.17 13.88
C THR A 67 -5.52 -0.54 12.57
N THR A 68 -4.37 0.06 12.33
CA THR A 68 -3.53 -0.27 11.19
C THR A 68 -3.23 -1.78 11.14
N ALA A 69 -2.88 -2.38 12.29
CA ALA A 69 -2.63 -3.81 12.37
C ALA A 69 -3.90 -4.64 12.15
N SER A 70 -5.06 -4.24 12.70
CA SER A 70 -6.29 -5.03 12.55
C SER A 70 -6.80 -5.05 11.11
N MET A 71 -6.80 -3.90 10.44
CA MET A 71 -7.16 -3.80 9.02
C MET A 71 -6.14 -4.53 8.14
N GLY A 72 -4.83 -4.34 8.41
CA GLY A 72 -3.76 -5.04 7.71
C GLY A 72 -3.86 -6.56 7.83
N ALA A 73 -4.21 -7.07 9.01
CA ALA A 73 -4.39 -8.51 9.25
C ALA A 73 -5.58 -9.08 8.46
N LEU A 74 -6.70 -8.36 8.39
CA LEU A 74 -7.86 -8.78 7.60
C LEU A 74 -7.57 -8.75 6.10
N ALA A 75 -6.93 -7.69 5.61
CA ALA A 75 -6.50 -7.61 4.21
C ALA A 75 -5.55 -8.76 3.85
N ALA A 76 -4.58 -9.06 4.73
CA ALA A 76 -3.64 -10.16 4.58
C ALA A 76 -4.31 -11.53 4.60
N ALA A 77 -5.25 -11.77 5.54
CA ALA A 77 -6.01 -13.02 5.59
C ALA A 77 -6.79 -13.27 4.30
N ARG A 78 -7.42 -12.23 3.72
CA ARG A 78 -8.10 -12.32 2.43
C ARG A 78 -7.11 -12.63 1.30
N ALA A 79 -5.94 -11.98 1.28
CA ALA A 79 -4.91 -12.25 0.29
C ALA A 79 -4.41 -13.71 0.36
N LEU A 80 -4.21 -14.25 1.56
CA LEU A 80 -3.85 -15.65 1.78
C LEU A 80 -4.95 -16.61 1.29
N ALA A 81 -6.22 -16.31 1.59
CA ALA A 81 -7.36 -17.09 1.13
C ALA A 81 -7.45 -17.11 -0.40
N VAL A 82 -7.26 -15.97 -1.05
CA VAL A 82 -7.21 -15.85 -2.53
C VAL A 82 -6.07 -16.69 -3.10
N ALA A 83 -4.87 -16.61 -2.52
CA ALA A 83 -3.73 -17.44 -2.92
C ALA A 83 -3.93 -18.94 -2.64
N GLY A 84 -4.85 -19.29 -1.74
CA GLY A 84 -5.08 -20.69 -1.32
C GLY A 84 -3.98 -21.26 -0.44
N ILE A 85 -3.30 -20.41 0.34
CA ILE A 85 -2.19 -20.78 1.23
C ILE A 85 -2.47 -20.42 2.69
N LYS A 86 -1.70 -21.00 3.60
CA LYS A 86 -1.77 -20.71 5.03
C LYS A 86 -0.74 -19.65 5.42
N ALA A 87 -0.93 -19.03 6.59
CA ALA A 87 0.00 -18.05 7.12
C ALA A 87 1.43 -18.63 7.38
N ASP A 88 1.54 -19.91 7.71
CA ASP A 88 2.83 -20.59 7.89
C ASP A 88 3.57 -20.90 6.58
N ASP A 89 2.92 -20.76 5.43
CA ASP A 89 3.55 -20.89 4.11
C ASP A 89 4.28 -19.59 3.69
N VAL A 90 4.16 -18.52 4.47
CA VAL A 90 4.77 -17.22 4.23
C VAL A 90 6.13 -17.14 4.96
N ASP A 91 7.15 -16.64 4.26
CA ASP A 91 8.50 -16.48 4.79
C ASP A 91 8.79 -15.03 5.22
N LEU A 92 8.08 -14.05 4.66
CA LEU A 92 8.25 -12.63 4.94
C LEU A 92 6.93 -11.89 4.98
N ILE A 93 6.77 -11.02 5.99
CA ILE A 93 5.67 -10.04 6.08
C ILE A 93 6.30 -8.65 6.12
N VAL A 94 6.00 -7.81 5.12
CA VAL A 94 6.43 -6.41 5.06
C VAL A 94 5.21 -5.52 5.05
N VAL A 95 5.14 -4.59 6.01
CA VAL A 95 4.07 -3.60 6.10
C VAL A 95 4.62 -2.21 5.79
N ALA A 96 4.04 -1.57 4.78
CA ALA A 96 4.26 -0.16 4.51
C ALA A 96 3.23 0.65 5.28
N THR A 97 3.68 1.47 6.23
CA THR A 97 2.82 2.32 7.04
C THR A 97 3.55 3.55 7.58
N LEU A 98 2.81 4.66 7.74
CA LEU A 98 3.19 5.88 8.47
C LEU A 98 2.50 5.96 9.83
N THR A 99 1.47 5.14 10.04
CA THR A 99 0.59 5.16 11.19
C THR A 99 0.61 3.79 11.90
N PRO A 100 1.81 3.33 12.33
CA PRO A 100 1.92 2.06 13.04
C PRO A 100 1.16 2.13 14.36
N ASP A 101 0.64 0.98 14.83
CA ASP A 101 -0.04 0.90 16.13
C ASP A 101 0.91 1.30 17.27
N HIS A 102 2.18 0.97 17.15
CA HIS A 102 3.25 1.26 18.11
C HIS A 102 4.56 1.55 17.38
N LEU A 103 5.48 2.28 18.03
CA LEU A 103 6.86 2.37 17.56
C LEU A 103 7.57 1.01 17.65
N MET A 104 7.19 0.20 18.65
CA MET A 104 7.64 -1.17 18.90
C MET A 104 6.61 -1.89 19.77
N PRO A 105 6.16 -3.11 19.44
CA PRO A 105 6.55 -3.90 18.27
C PRO A 105 6.05 -3.30 16.95
N SER A 106 6.64 -3.74 15.81
CA SER A 106 6.18 -3.33 14.48
C SER A 106 4.77 -3.83 14.19
N THR A 107 4.03 -3.12 13.35
CA THR A 107 2.69 -3.51 12.87
C THR A 107 2.73 -4.88 12.20
N ALA A 108 3.80 -5.19 11.45
CA ALA A 108 3.99 -6.49 10.80
C ALA A 108 4.08 -7.64 11.81
N VAL A 109 4.69 -7.44 12.98
CA VAL A 109 4.74 -8.46 14.04
C VAL A 109 3.36 -8.68 14.66
N LEU A 110 2.57 -7.63 14.84
CA LEU A 110 1.19 -7.75 15.31
C LEU A 110 0.31 -8.50 14.30
N ILE A 111 0.44 -8.18 13.01
CA ILE A 111 -0.26 -8.88 11.93
C ILE A 111 0.16 -10.36 11.88
N LYS A 112 1.46 -10.65 11.96
CA LYS A 112 1.97 -12.02 12.04
C LYS A 112 1.29 -12.82 13.15
N GLY A 113 1.19 -12.22 14.35
CA GLY A 113 0.52 -12.83 15.50
C GLY A 113 -0.97 -13.07 15.24
N ALA A 114 -1.67 -12.10 14.66
CA ALA A 114 -3.10 -12.20 14.34
C ALA A 114 -3.40 -13.29 13.29
N LEU A 115 -2.49 -13.52 12.35
CA LEU A 115 -2.59 -14.58 11.35
C LEU A 115 -2.18 -15.95 11.86
N GLY A 116 -1.59 -16.04 13.06
CA GLY A 116 -1.07 -17.28 13.64
C GLY A 116 0.19 -17.81 12.93
N SER A 117 0.90 -16.96 12.19
CA SER A 117 2.15 -17.37 11.52
C SER A 117 3.28 -17.55 12.54
N THR A 118 3.97 -18.68 12.47
CA THR A 118 5.11 -19.00 13.34
C THR A 118 6.46 -18.73 12.67
N ARG A 119 6.53 -18.79 11.34
CA ARG A 119 7.78 -18.81 10.57
C ARG A 119 8.23 -17.46 10.00
N ALA A 120 7.31 -16.65 9.48
CA ALA A 120 7.63 -15.46 8.73
C ALA A 120 8.55 -14.49 9.51
N ALA A 121 9.58 -13.93 8.85
CA ALA A 121 10.18 -12.68 9.27
C ALA A 121 9.17 -11.54 9.10
N ALA A 122 9.19 -10.52 9.97
CA ALA A 122 8.19 -9.44 9.93
C ALA A 122 8.80 -8.11 10.33
N PHE A 123 8.57 -7.07 9.53
CA PHE A 123 8.99 -5.69 9.81
C PHE A 123 8.15 -4.66 9.07
N ASP A 124 8.13 -3.42 9.59
CA ASP A 124 7.52 -2.28 8.94
C ASP A 124 8.53 -1.53 8.09
N LEU A 125 8.03 -0.86 7.04
CA LEU A 125 8.78 0.00 6.13
C LEU A 125 8.08 1.35 6.02
N SER A 126 8.85 2.44 6.10
CA SER A 126 8.36 3.80 5.95
C SER A 126 8.91 4.47 4.69
N ALA A 127 8.03 4.72 3.71
CA ALA A 127 8.29 5.51 2.52
C ALA A 127 7.03 6.27 2.07
N ALA A 128 6.23 6.69 3.06
CA ALA A 128 4.98 7.42 2.88
C ALA A 128 4.04 6.76 1.84
N CYS A 129 3.36 7.56 1.01
CA CYS A 129 2.39 7.03 0.03
C CYS A 129 3.02 6.13 -1.05
N SER A 130 4.35 6.19 -1.25
CA SER A 130 5.08 5.26 -2.13
C SER A 130 5.48 3.96 -1.41
N GLY A 131 5.19 3.83 -0.11
CA GLY A 131 5.61 2.72 0.75
C GLY A 131 5.27 1.35 0.19
N PHE A 132 4.10 1.18 -0.44
CA PHE A 132 3.73 -0.09 -1.03
C PHE A 132 4.66 -0.53 -2.17
N ALA A 133 5.07 0.41 -3.05
CA ALA A 133 6.03 0.10 -4.12
C ALA A 133 7.40 -0.27 -3.57
N TYR A 134 7.84 0.40 -2.49
CA TYR A 134 9.07 0.06 -1.79
C TYR A 134 8.98 -1.32 -1.11
N ALA A 135 7.88 -1.60 -0.41
CA ALA A 135 7.65 -2.90 0.24
C ALA A 135 7.59 -4.05 -0.78
N TYR A 136 6.97 -3.80 -1.95
CA TYR A 136 6.97 -4.75 -3.06
C TYR A 136 8.40 -5.02 -3.55
N ALA A 137 9.21 -3.98 -3.78
CA ALA A 137 10.59 -4.14 -4.24
C ALA A 137 11.46 -4.87 -3.22
N VAL A 138 11.29 -4.60 -1.92
CA VAL A 138 12.00 -5.30 -0.83
C VAL A 138 11.63 -6.77 -0.81
N ALA A 139 10.34 -7.10 -0.87
CA ALA A 139 9.86 -8.48 -0.89
C ALA A 139 10.34 -9.22 -2.16
N HIS A 140 10.29 -8.57 -3.32
CA HIS A 140 10.84 -9.11 -4.57
C HIS A 140 12.34 -9.45 -4.41
N GLY A 141 13.13 -8.50 -3.90
CA GLY A 141 14.57 -8.73 -3.67
C GLY A 141 14.84 -9.87 -2.70
N PHE A 142 14.08 -9.99 -1.60
CA PHE A 142 14.18 -11.07 -0.64
C PHE A 142 13.92 -12.44 -1.30
N LEU A 143 12.85 -12.55 -2.08
CA LEU A 143 12.46 -13.80 -2.73
C LEU A 143 13.41 -14.19 -3.87
N THR A 144 13.84 -13.24 -4.68
CA THR A 144 14.77 -13.50 -5.80
C THR A 144 16.18 -13.80 -5.33
N ALA A 145 16.58 -13.31 -4.15
CA ALA A 145 17.82 -13.71 -3.50
C ALA A 145 17.78 -15.14 -2.93
N GLY A 146 16.63 -15.82 -2.97
CA GLY A 146 16.46 -17.18 -2.46
C GLY A 146 16.28 -17.26 -0.95
N LEU A 147 15.97 -16.15 -0.27
CA LEU A 147 15.76 -16.11 1.19
C LEU A 147 14.37 -16.60 1.61
N GLY A 148 13.45 -16.82 0.67
CA GLY A 148 12.11 -17.34 0.88
C GLY A 148 11.42 -17.67 -0.43
N GLN A 149 10.20 -18.18 -0.34
CA GLN A 149 9.34 -18.53 -1.46
C GLN A 149 8.13 -17.60 -1.56
N ARG A 150 7.61 -17.11 -0.42
CA ARG A 150 6.38 -16.32 -0.36
C ARG A 150 6.51 -15.16 0.61
N ALA A 151 5.98 -14.02 0.19
CA ALA A 151 5.90 -12.83 1.03
C ALA A 151 4.47 -12.25 1.03
N LEU A 152 4.04 -11.74 2.19
CA LEU A 152 2.93 -10.82 2.31
C LEU A 152 3.45 -9.39 2.24
N VAL A 153 2.94 -8.62 1.29
CA VAL A 153 3.23 -7.20 1.13
C VAL A 153 1.95 -6.43 1.44
N ILE A 154 1.98 -5.59 2.43
CA ILE A 154 0.81 -4.92 3.00
C ILE A 154 1.04 -3.42 2.99
N GLY A 155 0.05 -2.65 2.55
CA GLY A 155 -0.06 -1.21 2.81
C GLY A 155 -1.24 -0.99 3.75
N ALA A 156 -1.03 -0.34 4.89
CA ALA A 156 -2.08 -0.15 5.89
C ALA A 156 -1.92 1.17 6.64
N GLU A 157 -3.02 1.93 6.79
CA GLU A 157 -2.99 3.26 7.37
C GLU A 157 -4.25 3.59 8.16
N THR A 158 -4.06 4.36 9.26
CA THR A 158 -5.10 5.06 10.01
C THR A 158 -4.80 6.57 10.01
N LEU A 159 -4.73 7.17 8.83
CA LEU A 159 -4.33 8.58 8.67
C LEU A 159 -5.28 9.56 9.34
N SER A 160 -6.56 9.20 9.49
CA SER A 160 -7.54 10.01 10.22
C SER A 160 -7.08 10.43 11.62
N ARG A 161 -6.17 9.66 12.22
CA ARG A 161 -5.60 9.93 13.55
C ARG A 161 -4.44 10.93 13.54
N SER A 162 -3.85 11.17 12.37
CA SER A 162 -2.76 12.12 12.16
C SER A 162 -3.19 13.36 11.38
N VAL A 163 -4.49 13.57 11.17
CA VAL A 163 -5.05 14.74 10.48
C VAL A 163 -5.41 15.82 11.48
N ASP A 164 -5.05 17.06 11.19
CA ASP A 164 -5.60 18.25 11.85
C ASP A 164 -6.99 18.54 11.27
N TRP A 165 -8.05 18.18 11.98
CA TRP A 165 -9.43 18.34 11.54
C TRP A 165 -9.91 19.80 11.50
N SER A 166 -9.10 20.75 11.95
CA SER A 166 -9.32 22.20 11.79
C SER A 166 -8.67 22.78 10.53
N ASP A 167 -7.75 22.04 9.90
CA ASP A 167 -7.09 22.43 8.66
C ASP A 167 -7.77 21.81 7.44
N ARG A 168 -8.60 22.59 6.75
CA ARG A 168 -9.29 22.13 5.54
C ARG A 168 -8.37 21.77 4.38
N SER A 169 -7.10 22.19 4.41
CA SER A 169 -6.15 21.87 3.34
C SER A 169 -5.71 20.39 3.37
N THR A 170 -5.84 19.75 4.53
CA THR A 170 -5.46 18.36 4.77
C THR A 170 -6.63 17.45 5.12
N CYS A 171 -7.56 17.88 5.98
CA CYS A 171 -8.61 17.02 6.51
C CYS A 171 -9.60 16.48 5.45
N VAL A 172 -9.72 17.18 4.31
CA VAL A 172 -10.58 16.76 3.20
C VAL A 172 -9.97 15.62 2.35
N LEU A 173 -8.70 15.29 2.55
CA LEU A 173 -7.98 14.38 1.66
C LEU A 173 -7.94 12.94 2.16
N PHE A 174 -7.57 12.75 3.43
CA PHE A 174 -7.10 11.46 3.92
C PHE A 174 -8.23 10.56 4.43
N GLY A 175 -8.03 9.26 4.23
CA GLY A 175 -8.87 8.19 4.74
C GLY A 175 -8.03 7.01 5.25
N ASP A 176 -8.71 6.02 5.82
CA ASP A 176 -8.12 4.84 6.44
C ASP A 176 -8.42 3.58 5.62
N GLY A 177 -7.52 2.61 5.71
CA GLY A 177 -7.69 1.33 5.06
C GLY A 177 -6.42 0.50 4.98
N ALA A 178 -6.55 -0.72 4.51
CA ALA A 178 -5.44 -1.63 4.26
C ALA A 178 -5.66 -2.42 2.98
N GLY A 179 -4.58 -2.72 2.28
CA GLY A 179 -4.57 -3.68 1.20
C GLY A 179 -3.33 -4.55 1.28
N ALA A 180 -3.44 -5.78 0.80
CA ALA A 180 -2.38 -6.77 0.86
C ALA A 180 -2.30 -7.60 -0.42
N ILE A 181 -1.10 -8.07 -0.74
CA ILE A 181 -0.86 -9.06 -1.77
C ILE A 181 0.02 -10.20 -1.23
N VAL A 182 -0.17 -11.38 -1.79
CA VAL A 182 0.80 -12.48 -1.69
C VAL A 182 1.69 -12.41 -2.92
N LEU A 183 3.00 -12.34 -2.68
CA LEU A 183 4.02 -12.40 -3.71
C LEU A 183 4.73 -13.75 -3.60
N GLU A 184 4.82 -14.48 -4.70
CA GLU A 184 5.46 -15.80 -4.76
C GLU A 184 6.64 -15.78 -5.74
N ALA A 185 7.73 -16.45 -5.36
CA ALA A 185 8.87 -16.61 -6.23
C ALA A 185 8.54 -17.55 -7.38
N LEU A 186 8.98 -17.19 -8.56
CA LEU A 186 8.82 -17.96 -9.79
C LEU A 186 10.20 -18.18 -10.41
N ASP A 187 10.59 -19.44 -10.52
CA ASP A 187 11.85 -19.82 -11.19
C ASP A 187 11.72 -19.56 -12.70
N ILE A 188 12.78 -19.00 -13.28
CA ILE A 188 12.86 -18.70 -14.70
C ILE A 188 13.57 -19.84 -15.39
N GLU A 189 12.85 -20.56 -16.24
CA GLU A 189 13.43 -21.63 -17.06
C GLU A 189 14.32 -21.05 -18.16
N ALA A 190 15.41 -21.78 -18.50
CA ALA A 190 16.29 -21.37 -19.56
C ALA A 190 15.55 -21.32 -20.90
N GLY A 191 15.61 -20.16 -21.58
CA GLY A 191 14.93 -19.92 -22.85
C GLY A 191 13.46 -19.49 -22.73
N GLN A 192 12.92 -19.34 -21.51
CA GLN A 192 11.58 -18.81 -21.31
C GLN A 192 11.51 -17.33 -21.70
N ASP A 193 10.58 -17.01 -22.59
CA ASP A 193 10.38 -15.63 -23.05
C ASP A 193 9.79 -14.76 -21.92
N ALA A 194 10.52 -13.69 -21.58
CA ALA A 194 10.08 -12.70 -20.60
C ALA A 194 8.79 -11.98 -21.05
N ALA A 195 8.51 -11.91 -22.34
CA ALA A 195 7.34 -11.24 -22.89
C ALA A 195 6.04 -12.00 -22.64
N SER A 196 6.09 -13.30 -22.36
CA SER A 196 4.91 -14.14 -22.11
C SER A 196 4.76 -14.58 -20.64
N ARG A 197 5.83 -14.48 -19.87
CA ARG A 197 5.89 -14.96 -18.48
C ARG A 197 5.16 -14.00 -17.53
N PRO A 198 4.30 -14.50 -16.60
CA PRO A 198 3.78 -13.68 -15.51
C PRO A 198 4.89 -13.23 -14.57
N GLY A 199 4.67 -12.13 -13.90
CA GLY A 199 5.54 -11.64 -12.83
C GLY A 199 6.08 -10.25 -13.04
N THR A 200 6.94 -9.88 -12.11
CA THR A 200 7.58 -8.57 -12.05
C THR A 200 8.52 -8.36 -13.23
N LEU A 201 8.35 -7.25 -13.91
CA LEU A 201 9.15 -6.85 -15.07
C LEU A 201 10.19 -5.79 -14.70
N SER A 202 9.81 -4.79 -13.89
CA SER A 202 10.71 -3.70 -13.52
C SER A 202 10.26 -2.96 -12.26
N PHE A 203 11.19 -2.16 -11.73
CA PHE A 203 10.97 -1.17 -10.67
C PHE A 203 11.67 0.14 -11.01
N GLU A 204 11.12 1.23 -10.46
CA GLU A 204 11.81 2.52 -10.33
C GLU A 204 11.49 3.07 -8.94
N LEU A 205 12.53 3.33 -8.14
CA LEU A 205 12.40 3.89 -6.79
C LEU A 205 13.32 5.10 -6.68
N SER A 206 12.82 6.17 -6.06
CA SER A 206 13.60 7.40 -5.85
C SER A 206 13.15 8.14 -4.59
N ALA A 207 14.05 8.92 -4.00
CA ALA A 207 13.76 9.86 -2.92
C ALA A 207 14.53 11.15 -3.11
N ASP A 208 13.86 12.29 -2.91
CA ASP A 208 14.45 13.63 -3.03
C ASP A 208 14.34 14.38 -1.69
N PRO A 209 15.45 14.56 -0.97
CA PRO A 209 15.42 15.21 0.33
C PRO A 209 15.08 16.70 0.27
N SER A 210 15.09 17.33 -0.90
CA SER A 210 14.77 18.76 -1.05
C SER A 210 13.33 19.10 -0.63
N GLY A 211 12.43 18.10 -0.67
CA GLY A 211 11.03 18.23 -0.26
C GLY A 211 10.70 17.63 1.10
N ALA A 212 11.69 17.30 1.94
CA ALA A 212 11.47 16.56 3.18
C ALA A 212 10.38 17.17 4.08
N TYR A 213 10.31 18.52 4.15
CA TYR A 213 9.33 19.23 4.99
C TYR A 213 8.15 19.82 4.22
N ALA A 214 7.97 19.49 2.95
CA ALA A 214 6.80 19.94 2.19
C ALA A 214 5.56 19.07 2.46
N LEU A 215 5.77 17.81 2.82
CA LEU A 215 4.73 16.88 3.28
C LEU A 215 5.37 15.94 4.32
N TRP A 216 5.03 16.10 5.58
CA TRP A 216 5.67 15.36 6.67
C TRP A 216 4.77 15.25 7.91
N ILE A 217 5.10 14.33 8.79
CA ILE A 217 4.47 14.17 10.10
C ILE A 217 5.56 14.35 11.15
N PRO A 218 5.49 15.38 12.03
CA PRO A 218 6.38 15.51 13.18
C PRO A 218 6.11 14.40 14.20
N GLY A 219 6.95 14.25 15.22
CA GLY A 219 6.70 13.34 16.33
C GLY A 219 7.66 12.16 16.42
N GLY A 220 8.93 12.36 16.11
CA GLY A 220 9.99 11.41 16.50
C GLY A 220 10.10 11.29 18.02
N VAL A 221 10.78 10.24 18.49
CA VAL A 221 11.03 10.03 19.94
C VAL A 221 11.76 11.26 20.52
N GLY A 222 11.12 11.90 21.52
CA GLY A 222 11.67 13.09 22.18
C GLY A 222 11.38 14.42 21.51
N ASP A 223 10.70 14.46 20.37
CA ASP A 223 10.32 15.69 19.68
C ASP A 223 9.24 16.50 20.42
N GLY A 224 8.31 15.81 21.10
CA GLY A 224 7.20 16.45 21.84
C GLY A 224 6.18 17.17 20.95
N ALA A 225 6.32 17.10 19.63
CA ALA A 225 5.39 17.70 18.68
C ALA A 225 4.17 16.79 18.44
N ASP A 226 3.02 17.41 18.18
CA ASP A 226 1.82 16.65 17.77
C ASP A 226 2.05 15.97 16.42
N PRO A 227 1.78 14.65 16.29
CA PRO A 227 2.04 13.89 15.08
C PRO A 227 0.95 14.17 14.01
N LEU A 228 0.71 15.43 13.70
CA LEU A 228 -0.28 15.87 12.70
C LEU A 228 0.39 16.16 11.37
N ILE A 229 -0.25 15.73 10.29
CA ILE A 229 0.21 15.93 8.92
C ILE A 229 0.38 17.43 8.64
N LYS A 230 1.56 17.82 8.16
CA LYS A 230 1.87 19.15 7.66
C LYS A 230 2.13 19.07 6.16
N MET A 231 1.47 19.95 5.38
CA MET A 231 1.54 19.90 3.92
C MET A 231 1.58 21.30 3.29
N ASP A 232 2.59 21.55 2.47
CA ASP A 232 2.57 22.60 1.45
C ASP A 232 1.92 22.00 0.18
N GLY A 233 0.62 22.16 0.04
CA GLY A 233 -0.15 21.54 -1.03
C GLY A 233 0.30 21.98 -2.43
N ALA A 234 0.74 23.23 -2.61
CA ALA A 234 1.17 23.74 -3.91
C ALA A 234 2.50 23.08 -4.35
N LYS A 235 3.49 23.05 -3.47
CA LYS A 235 4.77 22.39 -3.75
C LYS A 235 4.57 20.89 -3.95
N THR A 236 3.80 20.24 -3.09
CA THR A 236 3.50 18.81 -3.17
C THR A 236 2.84 18.46 -4.50
N TYR A 237 1.86 19.24 -4.97
CA TYR A 237 1.19 19.03 -6.24
C TYR A 237 2.16 19.11 -7.44
N VAL A 238 2.97 20.18 -7.51
CA VAL A 238 3.92 20.39 -8.62
C VAL A 238 4.95 19.25 -8.68
N TYR A 239 5.47 18.86 -7.52
CA TYR A 239 6.46 17.79 -7.46
C TYR A 239 5.84 16.42 -7.78
N ALA A 240 4.67 16.11 -7.21
CA ALA A 240 3.97 14.84 -7.44
C ALA A 240 3.67 14.63 -8.93
N THR A 241 3.11 15.62 -9.61
CA THR A 241 2.75 15.49 -11.03
C THR A 241 3.97 15.23 -11.92
N ARG A 242 5.07 15.93 -11.67
CA ARG A 242 6.32 15.77 -12.43
C ARG A 242 6.97 14.41 -12.13
N THR A 243 7.09 14.07 -10.85
CA THR A 243 7.83 12.88 -10.41
C THR A 243 7.09 11.59 -10.75
N MET A 244 5.77 11.53 -10.53
CA MET A 244 5.00 10.33 -10.89
C MET A 244 5.08 10.03 -12.38
N ALA A 245 4.99 11.04 -13.24
CA ALA A 245 5.15 10.85 -14.69
C ALA A 245 6.54 10.31 -15.06
N ALA A 246 7.60 10.89 -14.49
CA ALA A 246 8.97 10.46 -14.76
C ALA A 246 9.24 9.02 -14.29
N VAL A 247 8.79 8.69 -13.06
CA VAL A 247 9.01 7.36 -12.46
C VAL A 247 8.20 6.28 -13.19
N ALA A 248 6.95 6.58 -13.60
CA ALA A 248 6.15 5.66 -14.41
C ALA A 248 6.81 5.39 -15.78
N THR A 249 7.25 6.45 -16.47
CA THR A 249 7.94 6.32 -17.75
C THR A 249 9.20 5.46 -17.61
N ALA A 250 10.05 5.78 -16.62
CA ALA A 250 11.30 5.05 -16.40
C ALA A 250 11.06 3.56 -16.06
N ALA A 251 10.02 3.24 -15.28
CA ALA A 251 9.67 1.86 -14.97
C ALA A 251 9.18 1.11 -16.21
N ILE A 252 8.35 1.73 -17.05
CA ILE A 252 7.84 1.14 -18.31
C ILE A 252 8.99 0.90 -19.28
N GLU A 253 9.87 1.88 -19.48
CA GLU A 253 11.05 1.75 -20.35
C GLU A 253 12.02 0.67 -19.84
N ARG A 254 12.25 0.59 -18.54
CA ARG A 254 13.09 -0.44 -17.91
C ARG A 254 12.50 -1.85 -18.09
N ALA A 255 11.19 -1.97 -18.20
CA ALA A 255 10.52 -3.22 -18.56
C ALA A 255 10.68 -3.58 -20.05
N GLY A 256 11.31 -2.74 -20.86
CA GLY A 256 11.42 -2.89 -22.31
C GLY A 256 10.10 -2.63 -23.04
N LEU A 257 9.19 -1.87 -22.43
CA LEU A 257 7.84 -1.61 -22.93
C LEU A 257 7.65 -0.13 -23.29
N THR A 258 6.61 0.11 -24.07
CA THR A 258 6.05 1.44 -24.31
C THR A 258 4.75 1.61 -23.51
N PRO A 259 4.28 2.85 -23.24
CA PRO A 259 3.00 3.05 -22.57
C PRO A 259 1.83 2.35 -23.25
N ALA A 260 1.83 2.22 -24.57
CA ALA A 260 0.77 1.55 -25.34
C ALA A 260 0.65 0.04 -25.03
N GLN A 261 1.72 -0.59 -24.57
CA GLN A 261 1.80 -2.01 -24.21
C GLN A 261 1.43 -2.27 -22.74
N VAL A 262 1.12 -1.25 -21.98
CA VAL A 262 0.56 -1.35 -20.62
C VAL A 262 -0.96 -1.39 -20.77
N ASP A 263 -1.62 -2.36 -20.14
CA ASP A 263 -3.08 -2.56 -20.23
C ASP A 263 -3.82 -1.75 -19.16
N LEU A 264 -3.21 -1.59 -17.98
CA LEU A 264 -3.80 -0.84 -16.87
C LEU A 264 -2.74 -0.08 -16.08
N VAL A 265 -3.05 1.15 -15.67
CA VAL A 265 -2.26 1.90 -14.67
C VAL A 265 -3.07 2.00 -13.38
N ILE A 266 -2.44 1.66 -12.26
CA ILE A 266 -3.01 1.77 -10.90
C ILE A 266 -2.15 2.76 -10.12
N PRO A 267 -2.45 4.07 -10.18
CA PRO A 267 -1.67 5.09 -9.47
C PRO A 267 -2.06 5.14 -7.99
N HIS A 268 -1.20 5.73 -7.17
CA HIS A 268 -1.57 6.22 -5.86
C HIS A 268 -2.80 7.14 -5.94
N GLN A 269 -3.78 6.89 -5.08
CA GLN A 269 -5.10 7.53 -5.10
C GLN A 269 -5.13 8.78 -4.20
N ALA A 270 -4.35 9.82 -4.57
CA ALA A 270 -4.26 11.04 -3.77
C ALA A 270 -5.24 12.14 -4.21
N ASN A 271 -5.32 12.36 -5.52
CA ASN A 271 -6.06 13.48 -6.11
C ASN A 271 -6.27 13.24 -7.61
N ILE A 272 -7.51 13.40 -8.09
CA ILE A 272 -7.84 13.15 -9.49
C ILE A 272 -7.03 14.03 -10.44
N ARG A 273 -6.77 15.29 -10.07
CA ARG A 273 -6.02 16.23 -10.92
C ARG A 273 -4.55 15.81 -11.09
N ILE A 274 -3.96 15.16 -10.08
CA ILE A 274 -2.62 14.57 -10.20
C ILE A 274 -2.66 13.39 -11.19
N ILE A 275 -3.65 12.51 -11.05
CA ILE A 275 -3.83 11.34 -11.92
C ILE A 275 -4.04 11.78 -13.38
N GLU A 276 -4.90 12.76 -13.62
CA GLU A 276 -5.14 13.33 -14.97
C GLU A 276 -3.88 13.98 -15.55
N HIS A 277 -3.07 14.64 -14.72
CA HIS A 277 -1.82 15.22 -15.17
C HIS A 277 -0.82 14.13 -15.58
N VAL A 278 -0.67 13.08 -14.77
CA VAL A 278 0.19 11.93 -15.09
C VAL A 278 -0.27 11.25 -16.38
N SER A 279 -1.57 11.00 -16.53
CA SER A 279 -2.18 10.47 -17.75
C SER A 279 -1.75 11.25 -19.01
N LYS A 280 -1.90 12.58 -18.97
CA LYS A 280 -1.50 13.45 -20.07
C LYS A 280 0.01 13.44 -20.31
N ALA A 281 0.82 13.49 -19.26
CA ALA A 281 2.27 13.55 -19.33
C ALA A 281 2.91 12.30 -19.94
N ILE A 282 2.36 11.11 -19.66
CA ILE A 282 2.83 9.85 -20.25
C ILE A 282 2.04 9.43 -21.50
N ASN A 283 1.15 10.31 -22.00
CA ASN A 283 0.26 10.05 -23.13
C ASN A 283 -0.53 8.74 -23.00
N TYR A 284 -1.17 8.56 -21.84
CA TYR A 284 -1.90 7.34 -21.49
C TYR A 284 -3.38 7.65 -21.21
N PRO A 285 -4.34 6.92 -21.81
CA PRO A 285 -5.76 7.26 -21.72
C PRO A 285 -6.35 7.00 -20.34
N MET A 286 -7.19 7.93 -19.85
CA MET A 286 -7.80 7.85 -18.51
C MET A 286 -8.67 6.60 -18.30
N GLU A 287 -9.31 6.09 -19.33
CA GLU A 287 -10.11 4.86 -19.27
C GLU A 287 -9.30 3.59 -18.95
N LYS A 288 -7.99 3.64 -19.17
CA LYS A 288 -7.03 2.60 -18.78
C LYS A 288 -6.35 2.88 -17.44
N ILE A 289 -6.79 3.88 -16.71
CA ILE A 289 -6.34 4.16 -15.33
C ILE A 289 -7.44 3.72 -14.37
N PHE A 290 -7.07 3.01 -13.31
CA PHE A 290 -8.01 2.64 -12.26
C PHE A 290 -8.06 3.74 -11.21
N VAL A 291 -9.26 4.22 -10.92
CA VAL A 291 -9.52 5.30 -9.95
C VAL A 291 -10.63 4.86 -9.00
N ASN A 292 -10.39 4.99 -7.69
CA ASN A 292 -11.36 4.73 -6.62
C ASN A 292 -11.24 5.72 -5.45
N LEU A 293 -10.49 6.80 -5.64
CA LEU A 293 -10.28 7.83 -4.61
C LEU A 293 -11.57 8.56 -4.21
N ASP A 294 -12.58 8.54 -5.06
CA ASP A 294 -13.90 9.11 -4.78
C ASP A 294 -14.58 8.46 -3.56
N LYS A 295 -14.28 7.17 -3.31
CA LYS A 295 -14.85 6.35 -2.22
C LYS A 295 -13.99 6.29 -0.97
N TYR A 296 -12.67 6.42 -1.11
CA TYR A 296 -11.73 6.14 -0.02
C TYR A 296 -10.86 7.32 0.37
N GLY A 297 -10.80 8.36 -0.46
CA GLY A 297 -9.83 9.43 -0.30
C GLY A 297 -8.41 8.92 -0.48
N ASN A 298 -7.47 9.64 0.11
CA ASN A 298 -6.07 9.28 0.13
C ASN A 298 -5.77 8.36 1.33
N THR A 299 -5.61 7.08 1.08
CA THR A 299 -5.21 6.08 2.10
C THR A 299 -3.70 5.79 2.07
N SER A 300 -2.87 6.72 1.59
CA SER A 300 -1.39 6.63 1.55
C SER A 300 -0.90 5.31 0.97
N ALA A 301 -0.07 4.53 1.70
CA ALA A 301 0.48 3.26 1.25
C ALA A 301 -0.57 2.19 0.96
N ALA A 302 -1.76 2.27 1.56
CA ALA A 302 -2.84 1.32 1.32
C ALA A 302 -3.56 1.55 -0.02
N SER A 303 -3.42 2.72 -0.65
CA SER A 303 -4.23 3.13 -1.80
C SER A 303 -4.03 2.23 -3.03
N ILE A 304 -2.79 1.88 -3.36
CA ILE A 304 -2.48 1.00 -4.49
C ILE A 304 -3.02 -0.43 -4.28
N PRO A 305 -2.74 -1.12 -3.16
CA PRO A 305 -3.24 -2.49 -3.00
C PRO A 305 -4.76 -2.57 -2.82
N ILE A 306 -5.42 -1.55 -2.28
CA ILE A 306 -6.89 -1.45 -2.29
C ILE A 306 -7.39 -1.32 -3.73
N ALA A 307 -6.82 -0.39 -4.50
CA ALA A 307 -7.18 -0.17 -5.90
C ALA A 307 -6.91 -1.40 -6.77
N LEU A 308 -5.79 -2.12 -6.55
CA LEU A 308 -5.49 -3.37 -7.23
C LEU A 308 -6.57 -4.43 -6.95
N SER A 309 -6.92 -4.64 -5.68
CA SER A 309 -7.95 -5.61 -5.28
C SER A 309 -9.30 -5.29 -5.93
N GLU A 310 -9.72 -4.03 -5.96
CA GLU A 310 -10.96 -3.61 -6.64
C GLU A 310 -10.86 -3.70 -8.18
N ALA A 311 -9.70 -3.38 -8.76
CA ALA A 311 -9.50 -3.51 -10.21
C ALA A 311 -9.64 -4.95 -10.68
N VAL A 312 -9.10 -5.91 -9.92
CA VAL A 312 -9.30 -7.35 -10.21
C VAL A 312 -10.76 -7.74 -10.08
N ALA A 313 -11.43 -7.34 -8.99
CA ALA A 313 -12.85 -7.62 -8.77
C ALA A 313 -13.76 -7.01 -9.86
N ALA A 314 -13.38 -5.85 -10.41
CA ALA A 314 -14.06 -5.19 -11.52
C ALA A 314 -13.72 -5.79 -12.91
N GLY A 315 -12.91 -6.86 -12.98
CA GLY A 315 -12.51 -7.49 -14.24
C GLY A 315 -11.59 -6.64 -15.12
N ARG A 316 -10.88 -5.66 -14.51
CA ARG A 316 -9.97 -4.74 -15.20
C ARG A 316 -8.58 -5.35 -15.45
N LEU A 317 -8.28 -6.49 -14.83
CA LEU A 317 -7.05 -7.26 -15.03
C LEU A 317 -7.38 -8.70 -15.40
N LYS A 318 -6.76 -9.20 -16.46
CA LYS A 318 -6.88 -10.57 -16.96
C LYS A 318 -5.49 -11.21 -17.05
N PRO A 319 -5.37 -12.55 -16.95
CA PRO A 319 -4.10 -13.23 -17.15
C PRO A 319 -3.42 -12.80 -18.47
N GLY A 320 -2.17 -12.37 -18.39
CA GLY A 320 -1.39 -11.84 -19.50
C GLY A 320 -1.32 -10.31 -19.57
N ASP A 321 -2.28 -9.59 -18.99
CA ASP A 321 -2.26 -8.12 -18.98
C ASP A 321 -1.02 -7.58 -18.24
N VAL A 322 -0.47 -6.50 -18.74
CA VAL A 322 0.60 -5.74 -18.08
C VAL A 322 -0.01 -4.55 -17.35
N PHE A 323 0.30 -4.42 -16.07
CA PHE A 323 -0.07 -3.21 -15.34
C PHE A 323 1.14 -2.51 -14.73
N CYS A 324 1.02 -1.18 -14.63
CA CYS A 324 1.99 -0.31 -13.98
C CYS A 324 1.35 0.33 -12.74
N THR A 325 2.06 0.32 -11.62
CA THR A 325 1.71 1.15 -10.47
C THR A 325 2.67 2.32 -10.37
N VAL A 326 2.20 3.44 -9.86
CA VAL A 326 3.05 4.61 -9.61
C VAL A 326 2.55 5.37 -8.40
N ALA A 327 3.48 5.77 -7.54
CA ALA A 327 3.21 6.55 -6.34
C ALA A 327 4.24 7.65 -6.12
N PHE A 328 3.79 8.66 -5.37
CA PHE A 328 4.61 9.70 -4.78
C PHE A 328 4.17 9.86 -3.31
N GLY A 329 5.13 10.12 -2.42
CA GLY A 329 4.88 10.24 -0.99
C GLY A 329 5.64 11.37 -0.31
N GLY A 330 5.28 11.64 0.95
CA GLY A 330 5.99 12.58 1.81
C GLY A 330 7.47 12.23 1.95
N GLY A 331 8.33 13.25 2.23
CA GLY A 331 9.78 13.10 2.15
C GLY A 331 10.28 13.02 0.70
N TYR A 332 9.38 13.26 -0.22
CA TYR A 332 9.45 13.15 -1.67
C TYR A 332 10.01 11.80 -2.13
N THR A 333 9.52 10.74 -1.50
CA THR A 333 9.72 9.38 -2.01
C THR A 333 8.83 9.14 -3.22
N SER A 334 9.28 8.32 -4.15
CA SER A 334 8.50 7.91 -5.31
C SER A 334 8.82 6.48 -5.69
N GLY A 335 7.86 5.78 -6.29
CA GLY A 335 8.05 4.41 -6.70
C GLY A 335 7.06 3.99 -7.78
N ALA A 336 7.53 3.16 -8.69
CA ALA A 336 6.71 2.48 -9.68
C ALA A 336 7.18 1.03 -9.82
N PHE A 337 6.28 0.13 -10.18
CA PHE A 337 6.62 -1.19 -10.66
C PHE A 337 5.72 -1.60 -11.81
N VAL A 338 6.28 -2.39 -12.72
CA VAL A 338 5.57 -2.97 -13.85
C VAL A 338 5.54 -4.48 -13.67
N THR A 339 4.37 -5.06 -13.81
CA THR A 339 4.19 -6.50 -13.64
C THR A 339 3.21 -7.05 -14.68
N ARG A 340 3.44 -8.29 -15.11
CA ARG A 340 2.48 -9.04 -15.92
C ARG A 340 1.60 -9.85 -15.00
N TRP A 341 0.30 -9.65 -15.11
CA TRP A 341 -0.68 -10.37 -14.30
C TRP A 341 -0.78 -11.83 -14.72
N GLY A 342 -0.71 -12.75 -13.76
CA GLY A 342 -0.76 -14.20 -14.03
C GLY A 342 -1.86 -14.92 -13.26
N ALA A 343 -2.47 -14.28 -12.26
CA ALA A 343 -3.47 -14.94 -11.43
C ALA A 343 -4.85 -14.95 -12.11
N ASP A 344 -5.63 -16.00 -11.83
CA ASP A 344 -7.04 -16.07 -12.25
C ASP A 344 -7.88 -15.14 -11.34
N PRO A 345 -8.55 -14.12 -11.89
CA PRO A 345 -9.40 -13.21 -11.11
C PRO A 345 -10.54 -13.93 -10.35
N ALA A 346 -10.99 -15.09 -10.82
CA ALA A 346 -12.02 -15.89 -10.14
C ALA A 346 -11.61 -16.35 -8.73
N HIS A 347 -10.31 -16.46 -8.46
CA HIS A 347 -9.80 -16.76 -7.12
C HIS A 347 -10.19 -15.69 -6.09
N GLY A 348 -10.47 -14.45 -6.50
CA GLY A 348 -10.93 -13.37 -5.64
C GLY A 348 -12.16 -13.71 -4.81
N ALA A 349 -13.04 -14.60 -5.29
CA ALA A 349 -14.21 -15.06 -4.55
C ALA A 349 -13.85 -15.75 -3.21
N ARG A 350 -12.65 -16.31 -3.10
CA ARG A 350 -12.16 -16.97 -1.86
C ARG A 350 -11.99 -15.99 -0.70
N ALA A 351 -11.80 -14.70 -0.97
CA ALA A 351 -11.70 -13.67 0.07
C ALA A 351 -12.93 -13.63 1.00
N ALA A 352 -14.12 -13.96 0.46
CA ALA A 352 -15.37 -14.01 1.22
C ALA A 352 -15.41 -15.15 2.27
N SER A 353 -14.51 -16.14 2.19
CA SER A 353 -14.43 -17.23 3.18
C SER A 353 -13.75 -16.81 4.49
N VAL A 354 -13.12 -15.63 4.54
CA VAL A 354 -12.46 -15.13 5.75
C VAL A 354 -13.51 -14.61 6.72
N ASP A 355 -13.59 -15.23 7.90
CA ASP A 355 -14.38 -14.72 9.00
C ASP A 355 -13.59 -13.61 9.73
N PRO A 356 -14.04 -12.34 9.67
CA PRO A 356 -13.35 -11.24 10.34
C PRO A 356 -13.20 -11.44 11.85
N ALA A 357 -14.13 -12.15 12.50
CA ALA A 357 -14.07 -12.40 13.93
C ALA A 357 -12.96 -13.37 14.34
N SER A 358 -12.44 -14.17 13.40
CA SER A 358 -11.32 -15.08 13.61
C SER A 358 -9.96 -14.38 13.65
N ILE A 359 -9.86 -13.18 13.10
CA ILE A 359 -8.61 -12.43 13.00
C ILE A 359 -8.53 -11.41 14.14
N ARG A 360 -7.67 -11.65 15.12
CA ARG A 360 -7.56 -10.80 16.31
C ARG A 360 -6.12 -10.37 16.56
N VAL A 361 -5.90 -9.07 16.57
CA VAL A 361 -4.64 -8.48 17.03
C VAL A 361 -4.63 -8.48 18.56
N VAL A 362 -3.58 -9.06 19.14
CA VAL A 362 -3.35 -9.02 20.59
C VAL A 362 -2.96 -7.58 20.98
N ARG A 363 -3.62 -7.05 22.00
CA ARG A 363 -3.39 -5.68 22.51
C ARG A 363 -2.98 -5.72 23.97
N PRO A 364 -2.22 -4.72 24.46
CA PRO A 364 -1.97 -4.59 25.88
C PRO A 364 -3.25 -4.31 26.65
N GLU A 365 -3.34 -4.79 27.87
CA GLU A 365 -4.43 -4.47 28.79
C GLU A 365 -4.49 -2.95 29.02
N GLY A 366 -5.68 -2.35 28.91
CA GLY A 366 -5.91 -0.92 29.08
C GLY A 366 -5.97 -0.10 27.78
N GLY A 367 -5.67 -0.69 26.63
CA GLY A 367 -5.70 -0.03 25.31
C GLY A 367 -4.70 1.13 25.20
N ALA A 368 -4.26 1.44 24.00
CA ALA A 368 -3.50 2.66 23.75
C ALA A 368 -4.49 3.79 23.38
N LYS A 369 -4.24 5.03 23.82
CA LYS A 369 -4.99 6.22 23.33
C LYS A 369 -5.00 6.33 21.80
N ALA A 370 -3.97 5.77 21.14
CA ALA A 370 -3.88 5.68 19.70
C ALA A 370 -5.00 4.86 19.03
N ASP A 371 -5.73 4.03 19.79
CA ASP A 371 -6.85 3.23 19.27
C ASP A 371 -8.16 4.02 19.18
N GLU A 372 -8.19 5.22 19.71
CA GLU A 372 -9.39 6.05 19.71
C GLU A 372 -9.36 7.05 18.54
N PRO A 373 -10.48 7.19 17.80
CA PRO A 373 -10.57 8.23 16.79
C PRO A 373 -10.50 9.61 17.44
N PRO A 374 -10.05 10.64 16.72
CA PRO A 374 -10.05 12.01 17.21
C PRO A 374 -11.43 12.42 17.74
N ALA A 375 -11.48 13.18 18.84
CA ALA A 375 -12.72 13.56 19.51
C ALA A 375 -13.76 14.22 18.59
N VAL A 376 -13.31 15.00 17.62
CA VAL A 376 -14.17 15.62 16.60
C VAL A 376 -14.90 14.58 15.74
N LEU A 377 -14.29 13.43 15.49
CA LEU A 377 -14.88 12.33 14.74
C LEU A 377 -15.71 11.40 15.64
N GLN A 378 -15.45 11.35 16.94
CA GLN A 378 -16.18 10.46 17.87
C GLN A 378 -17.69 10.74 17.81
N ALA A 379 -18.09 12.00 17.88
CA ALA A 379 -19.49 12.39 17.78
C ALA A 379 -20.15 12.03 16.43
N PHE A 380 -19.37 11.92 15.36
CA PHE A 380 -19.81 11.43 14.05
C PHE A 380 -19.99 9.91 14.08
N LEU A 381 -19.03 9.17 14.61
CA LEU A 381 -19.04 7.71 14.67
C LEU A 381 -20.20 7.22 15.57
N ASP A 382 -20.43 7.85 16.71
CA ASP A 382 -21.49 7.50 17.65
C ASP A 382 -22.91 7.63 17.06
N ARG A 383 -23.11 8.54 16.08
CA ARG A 383 -24.40 8.71 15.39
C ARG A 383 -24.69 7.62 14.37
N ARG A 384 -23.67 6.94 13.85
CA ARG A 384 -23.82 5.87 12.84
C ARG A 384 -24.01 4.46 13.43
N HIS A 385 -23.76 4.30 14.73
CA HIS A 385 -24.00 3.06 15.46
C HIS A 385 -25.39 3.02 16.15
N ARG A 386 -26.22 4.05 15.96
CA ARG A 386 -27.65 4.12 16.37
C ARG A 386 -28.56 3.96 15.16
#